data_e52c31bc0220b2fb0839eb8a8804eea8
#
_entry.id   e52c31bc0220b2fb0839eb8a8804eea8
#
_cell.length_a   1.000
_cell.length_b   1.000
_cell.length_c   1.000
_cell.angle_alpha   90.00
_cell.angle_beta   90.00
_cell.angle_gamma   90.00
#
_symmetry.space_group_name_H-M   'P 1'
#
loop_
_entity.id
_entity.type
_entity.pdbx_description
1 polymer ?
#
loop_
_entity_poly.entity_id
_entity_poly.type
_entity_poly.pdbx_seq_one_letter_code
_entity_poly.pdbx_strand_id
1 'polypeptide(L)'
;DQVWRKKFIKNLPYAYLAFTKGWNVKRIAYAPSFGITEWDYTDEETSMCRSLINSFDSISVRETSGADLCEEYFNRTPFVALDPTLIAEKSAYTRLLNKSIKNVGTFIYYVKKNEAALDINEVLKALDCKKHKEVYLPCDGYSTDKLPTVPEWLSYIANADLVLTDSFHACVFCMLFHKPFLVMPSGWGGKSRFETLLAPLGLENHILTTLPSEKQMSVFSKKINWNDVDAKINEMAKNYGKKVEELSENEN
;
A
#
# COMPACT_ATOMS: atom_id res chain seq x y z
N ASP A 1 5.02 4.73 4.70
CA ASP A 1 5.28 3.45 4.08
C ASP A 1 5.82 2.44 5.10
N GLN A 2 6.54 1.40 4.71
CA GLN A 2 7.06 0.35 5.61
C GLN A 2 8.23 0.84 6.50
N VAL A 3 8.03 1.97 7.15
CA VAL A 3 9.04 2.60 8.01
C VAL A 3 9.22 1.90 9.36
N TRP A 4 8.34 0.95 9.70
CA TRP A 4 8.46 0.10 10.88
C TRP A 4 8.82 -1.35 10.54
N ARG A 5 9.18 -1.65 9.27
CA ARG A 5 9.66 -2.95 8.86
C ARG A 5 11.16 -3.05 9.04
N LYS A 6 11.61 -3.88 9.99
CA LYS A 6 13.03 -4.07 10.35
C LYS A 6 13.94 -4.31 9.14
N LYS A 7 13.50 -5.17 8.21
CA LYS A 7 14.28 -5.50 7.00
C LYS A 7 14.73 -4.28 6.19
N PHE A 8 13.97 -3.18 6.21
CA PHE A 8 14.26 -1.98 5.42
C PHE A 8 14.86 -0.85 6.23
N ILE A 9 14.93 -0.99 7.56
CA ILE A 9 15.35 0.09 8.47
C ILE A 9 16.70 -0.26 9.09
N LYS A 10 17.73 0.49 8.74
CA LYS A 10 19.07 0.34 9.31
C LYS A 10 19.17 0.83 10.75
N ASN A 11 18.30 1.77 11.14
CA ASN A 11 18.31 2.38 12.47
C ASN A 11 16.87 2.50 12.98
N LEU A 12 16.41 1.50 13.70
CA LEU A 12 15.08 1.46 14.29
C LEU A 12 14.74 2.67 15.17
N PRO A 13 15.63 3.15 16.09
CA PRO A 13 15.35 4.33 16.88
C PRO A 13 14.96 5.56 16.06
N TYR A 14 15.52 5.74 14.86
CA TYR A 14 15.16 6.86 13.98
C TYR A 14 13.74 6.73 13.45
N ALA A 15 13.31 5.51 13.10
CA ALA A 15 11.95 5.24 12.64
C ALA A 15 10.89 5.52 13.72
N TYR A 16 11.30 5.46 14.99
CA TYR A 16 10.48 5.78 16.16
C TYR A 16 10.81 7.15 16.76
N LEU A 17 11.38 8.07 15.96
CA LEU A 17 11.64 9.47 16.29
C LEU A 17 12.53 9.67 17.55
N ALA A 18 13.44 8.75 17.86
CA ALA A 18 14.32 8.85 19.04
C ALA A 18 15.13 10.16 19.10
N PHE A 19 15.46 10.73 17.92
CA PHE A 19 16.18 12.00 17.82
C PHE A 19 15.39 13.20 18.34
N THR A 20 14.09 13.07 18.57
CA THR A 20 13.25 14.14 19.13
C THR A 20 13.19 14.09 20.66
N LYS A 21 13.95 13.21 21.32
CA LYS A 21 13.96 13.09 22.77
C LYS A 21 14.31 14.44 23.42
N GLY A 22 13.48 14.88 24.37
CA GLY A 22 13.62 16.16 25.04
C GLY A 22 13.07 17.37 24.28
N TRP A 23 12.54 17.18 23.06
CA TRP A 23 11.90 18.25 22.34
C TRP A 23 10.43 18.41 22.80
N ASN A 24 9.99 19.65 22.93
CA ASN A 24 8.56 19.96 23.17
C ASN A 24 7.82 20.00 21.84
N VAL A 25 7.49 18.81 21.29
CA VAL A 25 6.82 18.64 19.99
C VAL A 25 5.80 17.52 20.10
N LYS A 26 4.70 17.62 19.35
CA LYS A 26 3.76 16.51 19.15
C LYS A 26 4.36 15.47 18.20
N ARG A 27 4.17 14.20 18.52
CA ARG A 27 4.62 13.05 17.75
C ARG A 27 3.43 12.27 17.25
N ILE A 28 3.24 12.24 15.94
CA ILE A 28 2.12 11.54 15.31
C ILE A 28 2.69 10.51 14.35
N ALA A 29 2.30 9.24 14.51
CA ALA A 29 2.56 8.19 13.53
C ALA A 29 1.34 8.07 12.63
N TYR A 30 1.49 8.53 11.37
CA TYR A 30 0.43 8.43 10.38
C TYR A 30 0.66 7.29 9.40
N ALA A 31 -0.13 6.24 9.52
CA ALA A 31 -0.14 5.08 8.62
C ALA A 31 1.25 4.47 8.30
N PRO A 32 2.22 4.38 9.26
CA PRO A 32 3.37 3.52 9.05
C PRO A 32 2.91 2.07 8.87
N SER A 33 3.76 1.26 8.24
CA SER A 33 3.48 -0.15 8.00
C SER A 33 4.65 -1.00 8.47
N PHE A 34 4.35 -2.12 9.11
CA PHE A 34 5.32 -3.20 9.34
C PHE A 34 5.47 -4.05 8.07
N GLY A 35 4.40 -4.23 7.31
CA GLY A 35 4.37 -5.04 6.08
C GLY A 35 4.61 -6.53 6.33
N ILE A 36 4.40 -6.99 7.56
CA ILE A 36 4.52 -8.37 8.03
C ILE A 36 3.33 -8.70 8.93
N THR A 37 3.13 -9.99 9.18
CA THR A 37 2.12 -10.52 10.10
C THR A 37 2.74 -11.17 11.33
N GLU A 38 4.05 -11.43 11.29
CA GLU A 38 4.81 -12.05 12.37
C GLU A 38 5.85 -11.05 12.87
N TRP A 39 6.08 -11.04 14.18
CA TRP A 39 7.04 -10.13 14.80
C TRP A 39 8.48 -10.53 14.48
N ASP A 40 9.31 -9.57 14.08
CA ASP A 40 10.69 -9.81 13.66
C ASP A 40 11.74 -8.98 14.41
N TYR A 41 11.32 -8.23 15.46
CA TYR A 41 12.25 -7.50 16.33
C TYR A 41 12.79 -8.42 17.44
N THR A 42 14.02 -8.18 17.89
CA THR A 42 14.52 -8.83 19.10
C THR A 42 13.85 -8.27 20.37
N ASP A 43 14.04 -8.92 21.52
CA ASP A 43 13.48 -8.45 22.78
C ASP A 43 14.01 -7.06 23.17
N GLU A 44 15.29 -6.78 22.91
CA GLU A 44 15.93 -5.50 23.15
C GLU A 44 15.35 -4.41 22.22
N GLU A 45 15.21 -4.72 20.93
CA GLU A 45 14.60 -3.82 19.94
C GLU A 45 13.13 -3.54 20.30
N THR A 46 12.39 -4.57 20.68
CA THR A 46 10.99 -4.45 21.12
C THR A 46 10.87 -3.54 22.34
N SER A 47 11.69 -3.76 23.37
CA SER A 47 11.69 -2.95 24.59
C SER A 47 12.03 -1.49 24.30
N MET A 48 13.04 -1.26 23.48
CA MET A 48 13.45 0.08 23.05
C MET A 48 12.33 0.77 22.25
N CYS A 49 11.79 0.12 21.22
CA CYS A 49 10.73 0.70 20.40
C CYS A 49 9.44 0.94 21.20
N ARG A 50 9.10 0.05 22.15
CA ARG A 50 7.99 0.24 23.11
C ARG A 50 8.18 1.52 23.94
N SER A 51 9.38 1.77 24.43
CA SER A 51 9.69 3.00 25.18
C SER A 51 9.52 4.25 24.32
N LEU A 52 9.96 4.21 23.06
CA LEU A 52 9.86 5.33 22.13
C LEU A 52 8.43 5.61 21.70
N ILE A 53 7.66 4.56 21.35
CA ILE A 53 6.29 4.71 20.87
C ILE A 53 5.34 5.25 21.95
N ASN A 54 5.68 5.06 23.24
CA ASN A 54 4.93 5.63 24.36
C ASN A 54 5.01 7.17 24.40
N SER A 55 5.96 7.78 23.69
CA SER A 55 6.06 9.22 23.54
C SER A 55 5.25 9.80 22.39
N PHE A 56 4.54 8.95 21.64
CA PHE A 56 3.67 9.41 20.56
C PHE A 56 2.29 9.82 21.11
N ASP A 57 1.86 11.00 20.72
CA ASP A 57 0.54 11.54 21.05
C ASP A 57 -0.57 10.79 20.32
N SER A 58 -0.31 10.40 19.06
CA SER A 58 -1.24 9.62 18.26
C SER A 58 -0.52 8.59 17.40
N ILE A 59 -1.15 7.43 17.25
CA ILE A 59 -0.63 6.34 16.44
C ILE A 59 -1.74 5.79 15.55
N SER A 60 -1.48 5.76 14.27
CA SER A 60 -2.24 4.96 13.30
C SER A 60 -1.29 4.04 12.55
N VAL A 61 -1.82 2.97 11.98
CA VAL A 61 -1.09 2.04 11.10
C VAL A 61 -1.89 1.81 9.83
N ARG A 62 -1.24 1.32 8.78
CA ARG A 62 -1.87 1.15 7.46
C ARG A 62 -2.60 -0.18 7.30
N GLU A 63 -2.28 -1.19 8.10
CA GLU A 63 -2.86 -2.53 8.04
C GLU A 63 -3.28 -3.04 9.42
N THR A 64 -4.30 -3.90 9.41
CA THR A 64 -4.84 -4.53 10.63
C THR A 64 -3.78 -5.34 11.36
N SER A 65 -2.98 -6.14 10.63
CA SER A 65 -1.87 -6.87 11.24
C SER A 65 -0.87 -5.96 11.96
N GLY A 66 -0.66 -4.74 11.47
CA GLY A 66 0.18 -3.75 12.16
C GLY A 66 -0.45 -3.24 13.46
N ALA A 67 -1.79 -3.15 13.51
CA ALA A 67 -2.49 -2.80 14.75
C ALA A 67 -2.35 -3.93 15.79
N ASP A 68 -2.56 -5.19 15.37
CA ASP A 68 -2.41 -6.37 16.23
C ASP A 68 -0.97 -6.45 16.81
N LEU A 69 0.05 -6.23 15.97
CA LEU A 69 1.45 -6.20 16.41
C LEU A 69 1.73 -5.06 17.42
N CYS A 70 1.15 -3.88 17.21
CA CYS A 70 1.30 -2.79 18.18
C CYS A 70 0.62 -3.11 19.52
N GLU A 71 -0.53 -3.75 19.50
CA GLU A 71 -1.24 -4.15 20.71
C GLU A 71 -0.44 -5.19 21.48
N GLU A 72 0.02 -6.24 20.80
CA GLU A 72 0.74 -7.35 21.41
C GLU A 72 2.12 -6.94 21.95
N TYR A 73 2.93 -6.24 21.14
CA TYR A 73 4.34 -5.99 21.46
C TYR A 73 4.60 -4.62 22.07
N PHE A 74 3.75 -3.63 21.81
CA PHE A 74 3.94 -2.28 22.34
C PHE A 74 2.90 -1.88 23.39
N ASN A 75 1.85 -2.68 23.60
CA ASN A 75 0.72 -2.36 24.47
C ASN A 75 0.06 -1.01 24.08
N ARG A 76 -0.09 -0.80 22.78
CA ARG A 76 -0.72 0.39 22.17
C ARG A 76 -1.74 -0.07 21.15
N THR A 77 -2.95 0.48 21.20
CA THR A 77 -4.05 0.21 20.27
C THR A 77 -4.14 1.33 19.22
N PRO A 78 -3.42 1.25 18.09
CA PRO A 78 -3.53 2.24 17.03
C PRO A 78 -4.83 2.05 16.26
N PHE A 79 -5.30 3.09 15.58
CA PHE A 79 -6.35 2.90 14.58
C PHE A 79 -5.75 2.62 13.20
N VAL A 80 -6.51 1.91 12.36
CA VAL A 80 -6.12 1.62 10.98
C VAL A 80 -6.52 2.81 10.12
N ALA A 81 -5.53 3.43 9.45
CA ALA A 81 -5.70 4.60 8.61
C ALA A 81 -5.43 4.26 7.13
N LEU A 82 -6.06 5.01 6.23
CA LEU A 82 -5.74 4.95 4.80
C LEU A 82 -4.30 5.41 4.53
N ASP A 83 -3.70 4.84 3.50
CA ASP A 83 -2.43 5.36 2.99
C ASP A 83 -2.58 6.85 2.59
N PRO A 84 -1.63 7.72 2.98
CA PRO A 84 -1.70 9.15 2.69
C PRO A 84 -1.85 9.48 1.20
N THR A 85 -1.40 8.58 0.31
CA THR A 85 -1.57 8.74 -1.13
C THR A 85 -3.05 8.79 -1.55
N LEU A 86 -3.93 8.05 -0.84
CA LEU A 86 -5.37 8.02 -1.14
C LEU A 86 -6.12 9.26 -0.67
N ILE A 87 -5.61 9.97 0.32
CA ILE A 87 -6.25 11.18 0.85
C ILE A 87 -5.72 12.46 0.23
N ALA A 88 -4.57 12.38 -0.47
CA ALA A 88 -4.06 13.51 -1.22
C ALA A 88 -4.91 13.78 -2.47
N GLU A 89 -5.03 15.04 -2.86
CA GLU A 89 -5.81 15.41 -4.03
C GLU A 89 -5.29 14.73 -5.31
N LYS A 90 -6.15 14.05 -6.04
CA LYS A 90 -5.84 13.41 -7.32
C LYS A 90 -5.17 14.37 -8.32
N SER A 91 -5.51 15.65 -8.27
CA SER A 91 -4.95 16.70 -9.12
C SER A 91 -3.43 16.83 -8.95
N ALA A 92 -2.88 16.56 -7.74
CA ALA A 92 -1.44 16.59 -7.49
C ALA A 92 -0.69 15.54 -8.33
N TYR A 93 -1.29 14.37 -8.52
CA TYR A 93 -0.70 13.29 -9.31
C TYR A 93 -0.96 13.43 -10.81
N THR A 94 -2.15 13.88 -11.20
CA THR A 94 -2.47 14.04 -12.63
C THR A 94 -1.63 15.09 -13.32
N ARG A 95 -1.13 16.10 -12.60
CA ARG A 95 -0.20 17.09 -13.12
C ARG A 95 1.18 16.52 -13.49
N LEU A 96 1.55 15.39 -12.89
CA LEU A 96 2.83 14.73 -13.14
C LEU A 96 2.80 13.83 -14.38
N LEU A 97 1.63 13.55 -14.95
CA LEU A 97 1.51 12.58 -16.04
C LEU A 97 2.23 13.04 -17.31
N ASN A 98 2.99 12.12 -17.89
CA ASN A 98 3.60 12.30 -19.22
C ASN A 98 2.54 12.08 -20.31
N LYS A 99 2.10 13.16 -20.94
CA LYS A 99 1.02 13.16 -21.94
C LYS A 99 1.37 12.40 -23.23
N SER A 100 2.63 12.05 -23.45
CA SER A 100 3.05 11.26 -24.63
C SER A 100 2.77 9.76 -24.46
N ILE A 101 2.62 9.29 -23.22
CA ILE A 101 2.35 7.87 -22.94
C ILE A 101 0.85 7.62 -23.06
N LYS A 102 0.47 6.77 -24.05
CA LYS A 102 -0.91 6.40 -24.34
C LYS A 102 -0.99 4.94 -24.79
N ASN A 103 -2.17 4.34 -24.70
CA ASN A 103 -2.46 3.01 -25.24
C ASN A 103 -1.50 1.92 -24.73
N VAL A 104 -1.33 1.85 -23.40
CA VAL A 104 -0.37 0.95 -22.74
C VAL A 104 -0.80 -0.52 -22.87
N GLY A 105 -2.12 -0.80 -22.97
CA GLY A 105 -2.67 -2.14 -22.88
C GLY A 105 -2.63 -2.63 -21.42
N THR A 106 -2.25 -3.89 -21.20
CA THR A 106 -2.04 -4.39 -19.84
C THR A 106 -0.68 -3.91 -19.31
N PHE A 107 -0.69 -3.23 -18.18
CA PHE A 107 0.56 -2.83 -17.49
C PHE A 107 0.88 -3.82 -16.38
N ILE A 108 2.05 -4.41 -16.45
CA ILE A 108 2.55 -5.38 -15.50
C ILE A 108 3.69 -4.72 -14.72
N TYR A 109 3.47 -4.55 -13.42
CA TYR A 109 4.46 -3.92 -12.55
C TYR A 109 4.74 -4.78 -11.32
N TYR A 110 5.99 -5.27 -11.22
CA TYR A 110 6.43 -6.10 -10.13
C TYR A 110 7.55 -5.48 -9.32
N VAL A 111 7.41 -5.59 -8.00
CA VAL A 111 8.49 -5.30 -7.04
C VAL A 111 9.28 -6.59 -6.74
N LYS A 112 8.64 -7.76 -6.88
CA LYS A 112 9.22 -9.05 -6.47
C LYS A 112 8.92 -10.18 -7.47
N LYS A 113 9.35 -10.04 -8.71
CA LYS A 113 9.07 -11.00 -9.80
C LYS A 113 9.38 -12.47 -9.42
N ASN A 114 10.49 -12.72 -8.74
CA ASN A 114 10.93 -14.07 -8.41
C ASN A 114 10.20 -14.71 -7.20
N GLU A 115 9.38 -13.95 -6.49
CA GLU A 115 8.60 -14.40 -5.34
C GLU A 115 7.09 -14.46 -5.66
N ALA A 116 6.71 -14.25 -6.94
CA ALA A 116 5.32 -14.34 -7.36
C ALA A 116 4.80 -15.77 -7.17
N ALA A 117 3.68 -15.91 -6.47
CA ALA A 117 3.02 -17.20 -6.28
C ALA A 117 2.39 -17.74 -7.57
N LEU A 118 2.25 -16.91 -8.61
CA LEU A 118 1.61 -17.24 -9.89
C LEU A 118 2.55 -16.93 -11.05
N ASP A 119 2.56 -17.82 -12.05
CA ASP A 119 3.19 -17.52 -13.34
C ASP A 119 2.37 -16.46 -14.08
N ILE A 120 3.00 -15.35 -14.37
CA ILE A 120 2.36 -14.22 -15.05
C ILE A 120 1.88 -14.60 -16.45
N ASN A 121 2.60 -15.47 -17.15
CA ASN A 121 2.22 -15.88 -18.50
C ASN A 121 0.92 -16.69 -18.49
N GLU A 122 0.73 -17.51 -17.46
CA GLU A 122 -0.52 -18.23 -17.25
C GLU A 122 -1.68 -17.26 -16.93
N VAL A 123 -1.43 -16.25 -16.10
CA VAL A 123 -2.41 -15.21 -15.78
C VAL A 123 -2.77 -14.40 -17.03
N LEU A 124 -1.78 -13.96 -17.82
CA LEU A 124 -2.03 -13.23 -19.09
C LEU A 124 -2.83 -14.06 -20.09
N LYS A 125 -2.53 -15.35 -20.20
CA LYS A 125 -3.26 -16.30 -21.05
C LYS A 125 -4.70 -16.46 -20.56
N ALA A 126 -4.91 -16.63 -19.26
CA ALA A 126 -6.24 -16.76 -18.68
C ALA A 126 -7.10 -15.50 -18.89
N LEU A 127 -6.48 -14.32 -18.91
CA LEU A 127 -7.14 -13.03 -19.12
C LEU A 127 -7.21 -12.61 -20.60
N ASP A 128 -6.76 -13.41 -21.56
CA ASP A 128 -6.63 -13.09 -23.01
C ASP A 128 -5.92 -11.74 -23.28
N CYS A 129 -4.88 -11.43 -22.50
CA CYS A 129 -4.12 -10.19 -22.62
C CYS A 129 -3.11 -10.28 -23.77
N LYS A 130 -3.42 -9.62 -24.91
CA LYS A 130 -2.58 -9.68 -26.13
C LYS A 130 -1.46 -8.67 -26.16
N LYS A 131 -1.67 -7.48 -25.58
CA LYS A 131 -0.70 -6.38 -25.53
C LYS A 131 -0.38 -6.05 -24.09
N HIS A 132 0.90 -6.08 -23.72
CA HIS A 132 1.32 -5.69 -22.39
C HIS A 132 2.64 -4.91 -22.40
N LYS A 133 2.85 -4.12 -21.34
CA LYS A 133 4.12 -3.51 -20.97
C LYS A 133 4.50 -4.01 -19.60
N GLU A 134 5.69 -4.59 -19.51
CA GLU A 134 6.25 -5.07 -18.25
C GLU A 134 7.32 -4.11 -17.73
N VAL A 135 7.28 -3.83 -16.43
CA VAL A 135 8.31 -3.13 -15.68
C VAL A 135 8.58 -3.90 -14.41
N TYR A 136 9.81 -4.24 -14.20
CA TYR A 136 10.28 -4.96 -13.03
C TYR A 136 11.19 -4.06 -12.18
N LEU A 137 10.93 -4.00 -10.87
CA LEU A 137 11.76 -3.29 -9.91
C LEU A 137 12.54 -4.34 -9.10
N PRO A 138 13.85 -4.52 -9.30
CA PRO A 138 14.63 -5.49 -8.55
C PRO A 138 14.74 -5.08 -7.08
N CYS A 139 14.52 -6.04 -6.19
CA CYS A 139 14.62 -5.82 -4.75
C CYS A 139 16.06 -5.66 -4.25
N ASP A 140 17.04 -6.04 -5.04
CA ASP A 140 18.48 -6.01 -4.73
C ASP A 140 19.16 -4.68 -5.10
N GLY A 141 18.44 -3.77 -5.75
CA GLY A 141 18.96 -2.47 -6.17
C GLY A 141 19.89 -2.54 -7.40
N TYR A 142 20.12 -3.73 -7.97
CA TYR A 142 20.99 -3.94 -9.13
C TYR A 142 20.15 -4.26 -10.37
N SER A 143 19.44 -3.30 -10.93
CA SER A 143 18.86 -3.45 -12.27
C SER A 143 19.77 -2.78 -13.30
N THR A 144 20.06 -3.51 -14.37
CA THR A 144 20.67 -2.95 -15.59
C THR A 144 19.61 -2.27 -16.47
N ASP A 145 18.34 -2.54 -16.22
CA ASP A 145 17.23 -1.98 -16.98
C ASP A 145 16.94 -0.53 -16.54
N LYS A 146 16.67 0.31 -17.52
CA LYS A 146 16.27 1.69 -17.27
C LYS A 146 14.88 1.71 -16.64
N LEU A 147 14.81 2.00 -15.34
CA LEU A 147 13.56 2.16 -14.63
C LEU A 147 12.80 3.40 -15.15
N PRO A 148 11.48 3.35 -15.20
CA PRO A 148 10.68 4.53 -15.52
C PRO A 148 10.87 5.59 -14.44
N THR A 149 10.83 6.84 -14.84
CA THR A 149 10.65 7.96 -13.90
C THR A 149 9.27 7.89 -13.24
N VAL A 150 9.10 8.56 -12.10
CA VAL A 150 7.78 8.60 -11.42
C VAL A 150 6.67 9.10 -12.35
N PRO A 151 6.84 10.18 -13.16
CA PRO A 151 5.85 10.59 -14.15
C PRO A 151 5.53 9.53 -15.20
N GLU A 152 6.53 8.79 -15.69
CA GLU A 152 6.31 7.70 -16.65
C GLU A 152 5.55 6.53 -16.01
N TRP A 153 5.94 6.12 -14.80
CA TRP A 153 5.28 5.05 -14.06
C TRP A 153 3.81 5.37 -13.78
N LEU A 154 3.51 6.57 -13.28
CA LEU A 154 2.14 7.05 -13.09
C LEU A 154 1.36 7.06 -14.41
N SER A 155 2.01 7.44 -15.52
CA SER A 155 1.38 7.49 -16.83
C SER A 155 1.10 6.11 -17.40
N TYR A 156 1.95 5.11 -17.13
CA TYR A 156 1.66 3.72 -17.48
C TYR A 156 0.41 3.24 -16.77
N ILE A 157 0.28 3.48 -15.47
CA ILE A 157 -0.94 3.11 -14.71
C ILE A 157 -2.15 3.88 -15.25
N ALA A 158 -2.06 5.21 -15.39
CA ALA A 158 -3.17 6.06 -15.81
C ALA A 158 -3.68 5.75 -17.21
N ASN A 159 -2.88 5.16 -18.10
CA ASN A 159 -3.22 4.84 -19.48
C ASN A 159 -3.29 3.33 -19.79
N ALA A 160 -3.23 2.49 -18.74
CA ALA A 160 -3.45 1.06 -18.87
C ALA A 160 -4.94 0.72 -19.03
N ASP A 161 -5.21 -0.38 -19.73
CA ASP A 161 -6.52 -1.02 -19.78
C ASP A 161 -6.73 -1.92 -18.56
N LEU A 162 -5.66 -2.55 -18.09
CA LEU A 162 -5.59 -3.40 -16.91
C LEU A 162 -4.20 -3.26 -16.27
N VAL A 163 -4.12 -3.27 -14.95
CA VAL A 163 -2.84 -3.31 -14.22
C VAL A 163 -2.73 -4.62 -13.44
N LEU A 164 -1.63 -5.34 -13.64
CA LEU A 164 -1.25 -6.52 -12.85
C LEU A 164 -0.05 -6.15 -11.99
N THR A 165 -0.14 -6.35 -10.67
CA THR A 165 0.93 -5.88 -9.78
C THR A 165 0.99 -6.62 -8.45
N ASP A 166 2.18 -6.67 -7.83
CA ASP A 166 2.39 -7.01 -6.42
C ASP A 166 2.67 -5.76 -5.56
N SER A 167 2.65 -4.58 -6.17
CA SER A 167 2.94 -3.32 -5.50
C SER A 167 1.68 -2.71 -4.86
N PHE A 168 1.77 -2.44 -3.55
CA PHE A 168 0.70 -1.75 -2.82
C PHE A 168 0.40 -0.37 -3.42
N HIS A 169 1.41 0.43 -3.71
CA HIS A 169 1.19 1.77 -4.28
C HIS A 169 0.69 1.73 -5.73
N ALA A 170 1.07 0.73 -6.52
CA ALA A 170 0.46 0.58 -7.85
C ALA A 170 -1.05 0.31 -7.74
N CYS A 171 -1.48 -0.54 -6.79
CA CYS A 171 -2.89 -0.76 -6.48
C CYS A 171 -3.59 0.54 -6.06
N VAL A 172 -2.98 1.32 -5.16
CA VAL A 172 -3.49 2.64 -4.71
C VAL A 172 -3.69 3.58 -5.90
N PHE A 173 -2.72 3.70 -6.81
CA PHE A 173 -2.83 4.55 -7.99
C PHE A 173 -3.83 4.04 -9.01
N CYS A 174 -4.06 2.71 -9.10
CA CYS A 174 -5.16 2.19 -9.90
C CYS A 174 -6.52 2.70 -9.41
N MET A 175 -6.74 2.72 -8.10
CA MET A 175 -7.96 3.28 -7.52
C MET A 175 -8.07 4.79 -7.80
N LEU A 176 -7.00 5.56 -7.56
CA LEU A 176 -6.98 7.01 -7.85
C LEU A 176 -7.26 7.34 -9.32
N PHE A 177 -6.76 6.54 -10.25
CA PHE A 177 -6.94 6.78 -11.69
C PHE A 177 -8.13 6.00 -12.28
N HIS A 178 -8.91 5.29 -11.44
CA HIS A 178 -10.07 4.48 -11.84
C HIS A 178 -9.69 3.44 -12.90
N LYS A 179 -8.60 2.71 -12.67
CA LYS A 179 -8.10 1.69 -13.58
C LYS A 179 -8.39 0.28 -13.06
N PRO A 180 -8.88 -0.60 -13.92
CA PRO A 180 -9.00 -2.02 -13.58
C PRO A 180 -7.64 -2.57 -13.15
N PHE A 181 -7.62 -3.38 -12.10
CA PHE A 181 -6.38 -3.95 -11.58
C PHE A 181 -6.59 -5.32 -10.96
N LEU A 182 -5.53 -6.09 -10.91
CA LEU A 182 -5.42 -7.30 -10.11
C LEU A 182 -4.10 -7.26 -9.34
N VAL A 183 -4.15 -7.59 -8.06
CA VAL A 183 -2.97 -7.69 -7.22
C VAL A 183 -2.60 -9.15 -7.00
N MET A 184 -1.32 -9.46 -7.12
CA MET A 184 -0.74 -10.78 -6.92
C MET A 184 0.27 -10.68 -5.76
N PRO A 185 -0.20 -10.78 -4.49
CA PRO A 185 0.69 -10.60 -3.35
C PRO A 185 1.85 -11.59 -3.39
N SER A 186 3.08 -11.10 -3.18
CA SER A 186 4.24 -11.96 -2.98
C SER A 186 4.16 -12.66 -1.60
N GLY A 187 4.71 -13.86 -1.46
CA GLY A 187 4.57 -14.74 -0.29
C GLY A 187 5.08 -14.20 1.07
N TRP A 188 5.63 -12.99 1.12
CA TRP A 188 6.26 -12.40 2.30
C TRP A 188 5.39 -11.34 3.00
N GLY A 189 4.20 -11.72 3.46
CA GLY A 189 3.38 -10.86 4.35
C GLY A 189 2.71 -9.65 3.67
N GLY A 190 2.80 -9.51 2.35
CA GLY A 190 2.18 -8.41 1.62
C GLY A 190 0.65 -8.46 1.52
N LYS A 191 0.05 -9.63 1.72
CA LYS A 191 -1.38 -9.87 1.51
C LYS A 191 -2.27 -9.07 2.47
N SER A 192 -1.91 -9.03 3.76
CA SER A 192 -2.68 -8.32 4.79
C SER A 192 -2.95 -6.84 4.45
N ARG A 193 -1.98 -6.15 3.84
CA ARG A 193 -2.15 -4.74 3.42
C ARG A 193 -3.19 -4.59 2.33
N PHE A 194 -3.22 -5.51 1.36
CA PHE A 194 -4.22 -5.52 0.30
C PHE A 194 -5.59 -5.88 0.86
N GLU A 195 -5.68 -6.88 1.74
CA GLU A 195 -6.93 -7.27 2.38
C GLU A 195 -7.52 -6.12 3.20
N THR A 196 -6.70 -5.48 4.04
CA THR A 196 -7.11 -4.31 4.83
C THR A 196 -7.62 -3.16 3.95
N LEU A 197 -6.97 -2.93 2.80
CA LEU A 197 -7.34 -1.84 1.89
C LEU A 197 -8.58 -2.18 1.06
N LEU A 198 -8.63 -3.37 0.47
CA LEU A 198 -9.60 -3.71 -0.58
C LEU A 198 -10.92 -4.24 -0.03
N ALA A 199 -10.93 -4.95 1.11
CA ALA A 199 -12.14 -5.54 1.66
C ALA A 199 -13.21 -4.49 2.04
N PRO A 200 -12.90 -3.38 2.73
CA PRO A 200 -13.89 -2.35 3.03
C PRO A 200 -14.47 -1.68 1.77
N LEU A 201 -13.71 -1.71 0.67
CA LEU A 201 -14.11 -1.15 -0.61
C LEU A 201 -14.93 -2.12 -1.47
N GLY A 202 -15.04 -3.41 -1.07
CA GLY A 202 -15.70 -4.46 -1.85
C GLY A 202 -14.86 -4.93 -3.05
N LEU A 203 -13.54 -4.80 -2.95
CA LEU A 203 -12.57 -5.12 -4.01
C LEU A 203 -11.67 -6.32 -3.66
N GLU A 204 -12.00 -7.09 -2.64
CA GLU A 204 -11.22 -8.26 -2.18
C GLU A 204 -11.03 -9.33 -3.28
N ASN A 205 -12.00 -9.46 -4.19
CA ASN A 205 -11.89 -10.39 -5.31
C ASN A 205 -10.82 -10.00 -6.35
N HIS A 206 -10.24 -8.80 -6.26
CA HIS A 206 -9.14 -8.36 -7.10
C HIS A 206 -7.78 -8.84 -6.59
N ILE A 207 -7.75 -9.61 -5.48
CA ILE A 207 -6.54 -10.27 -4.97
C ILE A 207 -6.48 -11.67 -5.57
N LEU A 208 -5.45 -11.93 -6.39
CA LEU A 208 -5.17 -13.24 -6.99
C LEU A 208 -4.12 -13.98 -6.17
N THR A 209 -4.51 -15.11 -5.60
CA THR A 209 -3.58 -16.06 -4.94
C THR A 209 -3.50 -17.38 -5.71
N THR A 210 -4.42 -17.60 -6.65
CA THR A 210 -4.47 -18.73 -7.58
C THR A 210 -4.83 -18.19 -8.96
N LEU A 211 -4.69 -19.02 -10.00
CA LEU A 211 -5.21 -18.66 -11.33
C LEU A 211 -6.69 -18.32 -11.22
N PRO A 212 -7.16 -17.28 -11.95
CA PRO A 212 -8.52 -16.80 -11.81
C PRO A 212 -9.54 -17.89 -12.20
N SER A 213 -10.46 -18.17 -11.29
CA SER A 213 -11.60 -19.04 -11.55
C SER A 213 -12.62 -18.37 -12.48
N GLU A 214 -13.52 -19.13 -13.07
CA GLU A 214 -14.64 -18.58 -13.89
C GLU A 214 -15.44 -17.53 -13.12
N LYS A 215 -15.66 -17.73 -11.82
CA LYS A 215 -16.35 -16.77 -10.95
C LYS A 215 -15.56 -15.46 -10.85
N GLN A 216 -14.23 -15.52 -10.65
CA GLN A 216 -13.38 -14.33 -10.63
C GLN A 216 -13.35 -13.64 -11.99
N MET A 217 -13.26 -14.40 -13.09
CA MET A 217 -13.34 -13.84 -14.45
C MET A 217 -14.66 -13.09 -14.66
N SER A 218 -15.78 -13.62 -14.17
CA SER A 218 -17.07 -12.94 -14.18
C SER A 218 -17.08 -11.63 -13.37
N VAL A 219 -16.33 -11.56 -12.27
CA VAL A 219 -16.17 -10.31 -11.49
C VAL A 219 -15.32 -9.31 -12.26
N PHE A 220 -14.20 -9.75 -12.83
CA PHE A 220 -13.29 -8.87 -13.60
C PHE A 220 -13.92 -8.31 -14.88
N SER A 221 -14.88 -9.04 -15.48
CA SER A 221 -15.65 -8.54 -16.62
C SER A 221 -16.65 -7.44 -16.25
N LYS A 222 -17.01 -7.32 -14.95
CA LYS A 222 -17.87 -6.24 -14.46
C LYS A 222 -17.05 -4.98 -14.22
N LYS A 223 -17.59 -3.85 -14.67
CA LYS A 223 -16.97 -2.55 -14.36
C LYS A 223 -17.04 -2.27 -12.87
N ILE A 224 -15.90 -1.88 -12.29
CA ILE A 224 -15.84 -1.38 -10.92
C ILE A 224 -16.70 -0.12 -10.81
N ASN A 225 -17.54 -0.05 -9.79
CA ASN A 225 -18.28 1.18 -9.47
C ASN A 225 -17.36 2.17 -8.73
N TRP A 226 -16.62 2.95 -9.49
CA TRP A 226 -15.64 3.90 -8.94
C TRP A 226 -16.27 4.97 -8.06
N ASN A 227 -17.52 5.37 -8.32
CA ASN A 227 -18.23 6.34 -7.48
C ASN A 227 -18.46 5.78 -6.07
N ASP A 228 -18.80 4.49 -5.95
CA ASP A 228 -18.95 3.83 -4.65
C ASP A 228 -17.61 3.69 -3.94
N VAL A 229 -16.56 3.33 -4.66
CA VAL A 229 -15.19 3.25 -4.12
C VAL A 229 -14.72 4.61 -3.60
N ASP A 230 -14.87 5.67 -4.38
CA ASP A 230 -14.50 7.03 -3.99
C ASP A 230 -15.30 7.51 -2.76
N ALA A 231 -16.61 7.21 -2.71
CA ALA A 231 -17.45 7.56 -1.56
C ALA A 231 -16.95 6.90 -0.27
N LYS A 232 -16.62 5.60 -0.32
CA LYS A 232 -16.07 4.86 0.82
C LYS A 232 -14.70 5.39 1.26
N ILE A 233 -13.80 5.66 0.31
CA ILE A 233 -12.48 6.26 0.59
C ILE A 233 -12.65 7.62 1.29
N ASN A 234 -13.55 8.47 0.78
CA ASN A 234 -13.82 9.78 1.36
C ASN A 234 -14.42 9.69 2.78
N GLU A 235 -15.29 8.71 3.03
CA GLU A 235 -15.84 8.46 4.35
C GLU A 235 -14.74 8.02 5.34
N MET A 236 -13.88 7.07 4.93
CA MET A 236 -12.76 6.61 5.74
C MET A 236 -11.79 7.76 6.04
N ALA A 237 -11.49 8.62 5.05
CA ALA A 237 -10.63 9.79 5.22
C ALA A 237 -11.22 10.82 6.21
N LYS A 238 -12.53 11.08 6.15
CA LYS A 238 -13.22 11.97 7.09
C LYS A 238 -13.18 11.44 8.52
N ASN A 239 -13.40 10.14 8.70
CA ASN A 239 -13.33 9.49 10.01
C ASN A 239 -11.93 9.61 10.62
N TYR A 240 -10.90 9.57 9.79
CA TYR A 240 -9.54 9.84 10.22
C TYR A 240 -9.34 11.30 10.64
N GLY A 241 -9.78 12.26 9.82
CA GLY A 241 -9.65 13.69 10.11
C GLY A 241 -10.25 14.04 11.47
N LYS A 242 -11.45 13.55 11.77
CA LYS A 242 -12.09 13.73 13.09
C LYS A 242 -11.25 13.21 14.25
N LYS A 243 -10.66 12.02 14.11
CA LYS A 243 -9.79 11.45 15.16
C LYS A 243 -8.53 12.30 15.41
N VAL A 244 -7.97 12.91 14.38
CA VAL A 244 -6.81 13.81 14.52
C VAL A 244 -7.23 15.13 15.17
N GLU A 245 -8.40 15.67 14.83
CA GLU A 245 -8.96 16.89 15.44
C GLU A 245 -9.26 16.69 16.93
N GLU A 246 -9.92 15.59 17.30
CA GLU A 246 -10.19 15.22 18.71
C GLU A 246 -8.92 15.17 19.57
N LEU A 247 -7.80 14.72 18.99
CA LEU A 247 -6.51 14.69 19.67
C LEU A 247 -5.88 16.09 19.83
N SER A 248 -6.23 17.03 18.97
CA SER A 248 -5.78 18.42 19.06
C SER A 248 -6.58 19.27 20.05
N GLU A 249 -7.84 18.90 20.30
CA GLU A 249 -8.77 19.65 21.16
C GLU A 249 -8.71 19.24 22.65
N ASN A 250 -8.30 18.01 22.95
CA ASN A 250 -8.23 17.48 24.32
C ASN A 250 -7.08 18.06 25.19
N GLU A 251 -6.47 19.16 24.77
CA GLU A 251 -5.35 19.83 25.47
C GLU A 251 -5.64 21.30 25.87
N ASN A 252 -6.90 21.72 25.94
CA ASN A 252 -7.29 23.05 26.49
C ASN A 252 -7.86 22.93 27.89
#